data_2485fd8ddba2e6711029c57c7fbfb482
#
_entry.id   2485fd8ddba2e6711029c57c7fbfb482
#
_cell.length_a   1.000
_cell.length_b   1.000
_cell.length_c   1.000
_cell.angle_alpha   90.00
_cell.angle_beta   90.00
_cell.angle_gamma   90.00
#
_symmetry.space_group_name_H-M   'P 1'
#
loop_
_entity.id
_entity.type
_entity.pdbx_description
1 polymer ?
#
loop_
_entity_poly.entity_id
_entity_poly.type
_entity_poly.pdbx_seq_one_letter_code
_entity_poly.pdbx_strand_id
1 'polypeptide(L)'
;IQSSKDNGVKRYDANGTEYTVAQFDSILPTFYYRQLFSKDRLPDTINGKEVTPKIIAHGNFTFKQSARDVNVTKPALNMIMESMPDRIDLENPIEAFRTTDRITFIDMRDNTVNEKKSALFDKVMKQKGFEFPVRTLSGNPTNRKEYDEGYLMVDNNHRVFHVKQTKGLPYVRETGVAPELGIEHVAITEFSNRKTLGLLTDKDNNLYVLNRDYTLHKLPIDKYDPKTNTLTIMGDIFYWTLKIGDEKGV
;
A
#
# COMPACT_ATOMS: atom_id res chain seq x y z
N ILE A 1 14.87 21.27 2.81
CA ILE A 1 14.44 22.10 3.95
C ILE A 1 15.48 21.95 5.03
N GLN A 2 16.19 23.04 5.35
CA GLN A 2 17.09 23.08 6.51
C GLN A 2 16.44 23.85 7.65
N SER A 3 16.42 23.29 8.86
CA SER A 3 15.99 23.97 10.08
C SER A 3 17.23 24.51 10.81
N SER A 4 17.31 25.80 11.04
CA SER A 4 18.28 26.38 11.99
C SER A 4 17.55 26.81 13.25
N LYS A 5 18.16 26.61 14.43
CA LYS A 5 17.54 26.93 15.72
C LYS A 5 17.25 28.43 15.90
N ASP A 6 17.93 29.30 15.17
CA ASP A 6 17.85 30.76 15.38
C ASP A 6 17.07 31.52 14.28
N ASN A 7 16.82 30.96 13.08
CA ASN A 7 16.24 31.68 11.95
C ASN A 7 15.02 31.02 11.26
N GLY A 8 14.38 30.08 11.91
CA GLY A 8 13.24 29.38 11.32
C GLY A 8 13.60 28.40 10.20
N VAL A 9 12.61 27.89 9.49
CA VAL A 9 12.77 26.92 8.40
C VAL A 9 13.16 27.66 7.13
N LYS A 10 14.36 27.39 6.62
CA LYS A 10 14.84 27.86 5.31
C LYS A 10 14.53 26.83 4.23
N ARG A 11 14.25 27.30 3.02
CA ARG A 11 13.83 26.50 1.87
C ARG A 11 14.76 26.69 0.70
N TYR A 12 15.33 25.58 0.20
CA TYR A 12 16.28 25.57 -0.90
C TYR A 12 15.86 24.56 -1.97
N ASP A 13 16.18 24.82 -3.22
CA ASP A 13 16.17 23.80 -4.28
C ASP A 13 17.44 22.94 -4.25
N ALA A 14 17.55 22.02 -5.22
CA ALA A 14 18.71 21.14 -5.36
C ALA A 14 20.02 21.90 -5.72
N ASN A 15 19.89 23.11 -6.26
CA ASN A 15 21.03 23.96 -6.65
C ASN A 15 21.44 24.91 -5.52
N GLY A 16 20.76 24.87 -4.37
CA GLY A 16 21.03 25.75 -3.23
C GLY A 16 20.39 27.12 -3.30
N THR A 17 19.46 27.37 -4.23
CA THR A 17 18.71 28.65 -4.32
C THR A 17 17.74 28.77 -3.16
N GLU A 18 17.85 29.83 -2.37
CA GLU A 18 16.93 30.09 -1.25
C GLU A 18 15.61 30.72 -1.73
N TYR A 19 14.50 30.24 -1.18
CA TYR A 19 13.15 30.66 -1.52
C TYR A 19 12.40 31.20 -0.31
N THR A 20 11.61 32.24 -0.50
CA THR A 20 10.60 32.65 0.48
C THR A 20 9.49 31.59 0.56
N VAL A 21 8.72 31.61 1.65
CA VAL A 21 7.57 30.69 1.82
C VAL A 21 6.63 30.74 0.62
N ALA A 22 6.28 31.93 0.17
CA ALA A 22 5.33 32.11 -0.92
C ALA A 22 5.86 31.64 -2.29
N GLN A 23 7.16 31.81 -2.55
CA GLN A 23 7.80 31.29 -3.74
C GLN A 23 7.88 29.77 -3.70
N PHE A 24 8.24 29.20 -2.54
CA PHE A 24 8.36 27.76 -2.38
C PHE A 24 7.02 27.04 -2.52
N ASP A 25 5.94 27.62 -1.97
CA ASP A 25 4.59 27.09 -2.14
C ASP A 25 4.21 27.00 -3.64
N SER A 26 4.61 28.01 -4.44
CA SER A 26 4.32 28.05 -5.87
C SER A 26 5.15 27.08 -6.72
N ILE A 27 6.34 26.67 -6.24
CA ILE A 27 7.20 25.67 -6.92
C ILE A 27 6.63 24.26 -6.73
N LEU A 28 5.95 24.00 -5.60
CA LEU A 28 5.39 22.72 -5.25
C LEU A 28 3.86 22.79 -5.08
N PRO A 29 3.12 23.17 -6.15
CA PRO A 29 1.69 23.48 -6.04
C PRO A 29 0.83 22.29 -5.60
N THR A 30 1.23 21.05 -5.89
CA THR A 30 0.50 19.84 -5.47
C THR A 30 0.67 19.54 -3.99
N PHE A 31 1.79 19.95 -3.36
CA PHE A 31 2.02 19.78 -1.92
C PHE A 31 1.39 20.90 -1.10
N TYR A 32 1.49 22.13 -1.57
CA TYR A 32 1.01 23.34 -0.87
C TYR A 32 -0.33 23.87 -1.42
N TYR A 33 -1.11 23.02 -2.09
CA TYR A 33 -2.34 23.41 -2.78
C TYR A 33 -3.35 24.12 -1.87
N ARG A 34 -3.44 23.74 -0.58
CA ARG A 34 -4.36 24.38 0.37
C ARG A 34 -4.00 25.83 0.63
N GLN A 35 -2.70 26.12 0.84
CA GLN A 35 -2.19 27.49 1.03
C GLN A 35 -2.34 28.33 -0.24
N LEU A 36 -2.09 27.73 -1.39
CA LEU A 36 -2.26 28.43 -2.67
C LEU A 36 -3.73 28.70 -2.95
N PHE A 37 -4.60 27.73 -2.73
CA PHE A 37 -6.05 27.89 -2.93
C PHE A 37 -6.63 28.95 -2.00
N SER A 38 -6.27 28.97 -0.71
CA SER A 38 -6.77 29.98 0.25
C SER A 38 -6.34 31.40 -0.08
N LYS A 39 -5.38 31.61 -0.99
CA LYS A 39 -4.84 32.88 -1.43
C LYS A 39 -5.15 33.17 -2.92
N ASP A 40 -6.08 32.44 -3.54
CA ASP A 40 -6.41 32.50 -4.96
C ASP A 40 -5.18 32.43 -5.88
N ARG A 41 -4.19 31.58 -5.49
CA ARG A 41 -2.91 31.41 -6.20
C ARG A 41 -2.73 30.01 -6.76
N LEU A 42 -3.65 29.08 -6.50
CA LEU A 42 -3.60 27.76 -7.11
C LEU A 42 -3.92 27.90 -8.61
N PRO A 43 -3.03 27.47 -9.51
CA PRO A 43 -3.34 27.54 -10.94
C PRO A 43 -4.46 26.55 -11.29
N ASP A 44 -5.31 26.91 -12.25
CA ASP A 44 -6.38 26.03 -12.74
C ASP A 44 -5.85 24.81 -13.48
N THR A 45 -4.64 24.92 -14.05
CA THR A 45 -3.97 23.84 -14.78
C THR A 45 -2.49 23.73 -14.41
N ILE A 46 -1.99 22.49 -14.31
CA ILE A 46 -0.58 22.18 -14.14
C ILE A 46 -0.20 21.13 -15.19
N ASN A 47 0.86 21.38 -15.97
CA ASN A 47 1.30 20.49 -17.05
C ASN A 47 0.16 20.10 -18.01
N GLY A 48 -0.73 21.07 -18.32
CA GLY A 48 -1.87 20.87 -19.22
C GLY A 48 -3.03 20.05 -18.66
N LYS A 49 -3.00 19.68 -17.37
CA LYS A 49 -4.11 19.01 -16.68
C LYS A 49 -4.82 19.97 -15.76
N GLU A 50 -6.14 19.95 -15.80
CA GLU A 50 -6.97 20.65 -14.84
C GLU A 50 -6.68 20.18 -13.42
N VAL A 51 -6.56 21.10 -12.48
CA VAL A 51 -6.34 20.83 -11.07
C VAL A 51 -7.34 21.58 -10.21
N THR A 52 -7.85 20.89 -9.22
CA THR A 52 -8.65 21.45 -8.14
C THR A 52 -8.14 20.92 -6.82
N PRO A 53 -8.45 21.57 -5.68
CA PRO A 53 -8.10 21.02 -4.37
C PRO A 53 -8.56 19.57 -4.17
N LYS A 54 -9.71 19.22 -4.72
CA LYS A 54 -10.26 17.86 -4.63
C LYS A 54 -9.44 16.86 -5.46
N ILE A 55 -9.09 17.22 -6.70
CA ILE A 55 -8.27 16.36 -7.59
C ILE A 55 -6.89 16.12 -6.97
N ILE A 56 -6.26 17.20 -6.46
CA ILE A 56 -4.94 17.09 -5.83
C ILE A 56 -5.00 16.25 -4.55
N ALA A 57 -5.97 16.54 -3.66
CA ALA A 57 -6.13 15.79 -2.42
C ALA A 57 -6.34 14.29 -2.65
N HIS A 58 -7.13 13.95 -3.67
CA HIS A 58 -7.39 12.56 -4.04
C HIS A 58 -6.17 11.89 -4.70
N GLY A 59 -5.36 12.66 -5.43
CA GLY A 59 -4.17 12.16 -6.13
C GLY A 59 -2.95 12.01 -5.22
N ASN A 60 -2.84 12.82 -4.17
CA ASN A 60 -1.71 12.80 -3.26
C ASN A 60 -1.77 11.60 -2.31
N PHE A 61 -0.64 10.93 -2.13
CA PHE A 61 -0.51 9.85 -1.16
C PHE A 61 0.89 9.78 -0.59
N THR A 62 1.01 9.14 0.56
CA THR A 62 2.28 8.79 1.18
C THR A 62 2.25 7.33 1.59
N PHE A 63 3.32 6.62 1.29
CA PHE A 63 3.58 5.26 1.77
C PHE A 63 4.91 5.25 2.51
N LYS A 64 4.96 4.60 3.66
CA LYS A 64 6.19 4.38 4.41
C LYS A 64 6.21 2.97 4.94
N GLN A 65 7.32 2.28 4.73
CA GLN A 65 7.59 0.96 5.31
C GLN A 65 9.03 0.94 5.79
N SER A 66 9.25 0.65 7.06
CA SER A 66 10.58 0.49 7.63
C SER A 66 10.97 -0.99 7.69
N ALA A 67 12.28 -1.25 7.74
CA ALA A 67 12.80 -2.60 7.97
C ALA A 67 12.23 -3.21 9.28
N ARG A 68 12.02 -2.38 10.30
CA ARG A 68 11.40 -2.81 11.55
C ARG A 68 9.97 -3.36 11.34
N ASP A 69 9.15 -2.72 10.49
CA ASP A 69 7.77 -3.15 10.21
C ASP A 69 7.74 -4.51 9.50
N VAL A 70 8.78 -4.82 8.72
CA VAL A 70 8.93 -6.08 8.00
C VAL A 70 9.46 -7.19 8.89
N ASN A 71 10.44 -6.88 9.74
CA ASN A 71 11.14 -7.85 10.59
C ASN A 71 10.40 -8.18 11.89
N VAL A 72 9.29 -7.49 12.20
CA VAL A 72 8.46 -7.85 13.35
C VAL A 72 7.88 -9.24 13.16
N THR A 73 8.04 -10.10 14.18
CA THR A 73 7.35 -11.38 14.25
C THR A 73 5.84 -11.11 14.21
N LYS A 74 5.22 -11.40 13.09
CA LYS A 74 3.77 -11.22 12.93
C LYS A 74 3.05 -12.38 13.63
N PRO A 75 1.93 -12.12 14.30
CA PRO A 75 1.10 -13.18 14.83
C PRO A 75 0.62 -14.09 13.68
N ALA A 76 0.44 -15.37 13.98
CA ALA A 76 -0.07 -16.35 13.01
C ALA A 76 -1.54 -16.08 12.61
N LEU A 77 -2.19 -15.13 13.26
CA LEU A 77 -3.59 -14.75 13.03
C LEU A 77 -3.65 -13.42 12.29
N ASN A 78 -4.46 -13.38 11.23
CA ASN A 78 -4.70 -12.19 10.41
C ASN A 78 -6.20 -11.90 10.39
N MET A 79 -6.59 -10.65 10.61
CA MET A 79 -7.99 -10.26 10.56
C MET A 79 -8.43 -10.04 9.11
N ILE A 80 -9.63 -10.47 8.74
CA ILE A 80 -10.21 -10.21 7.42
C ILE A 80 -11.44 -9.32 7.56
N MET A 81 -11.48 -8.29 6.74
CA MET A 81 -12.61 -7.36 6.69
C MET A 81 -13.61 -7.77 5.62
N GLU A 82 -14.84 -7.30 5.75
CA GLU A 82 -15.80 -7.29 4.67
C GLU A 82 -15.48 -6.10 3.75
N SER A 83 -14.99 -6.38 2.53
CA SER A 83 -14.58 -5.35 1.58
C SER A 83 -15.74 -4.64 0.88
N MET A 84 -16.96 -5.23 0.96
CA MET A 84 -18.20 -4.66 0.42
C MET A 84 -19.32 -4.72 1.47
N PRO A 85 -19.19 -3.94 2.56
CA PRO A 85 -20.21 -3.91 3.59
C PRO A 85 -21.51 -3.28 3.04
N ASP A 86 -22.64 -3.61 3.66
CA ASP A 86 -23.94 -3.02 3.31
C ASP A 86 -24.06 -1.54 3.73
N ARG A 87 -23.10 -1.06 4.49
CA ARG A 87 -22.95 0.33 4.94
C ARG A 87 -21.80 1.02 4.24
N ILE A 88 -21.74 2.35 4.35
CA ILE A 88 -20.64 3.17 3.83
C ILE A 88 -19.34 2.90 4.63
N ASP A 89 -19.48 2.72 5.94
CA ASP A 89 -18.34 2.54 6.84
C ASP A 89 -17.93 1.08 6.92
N LEU A 90 -16.62 0.85 6.94
CA LEU A 90 -16.03 -0.45 7.21
C LEU A 90 -16.18 -0.80 8.69
N GLU A 91 -16.56 -2.03 8.97
CA GLU A 91 -16.69 -2.56 10.33
C GLU A 91 -15.43 -3.31 10.76
N ASN A 92 -15.14 -3.28 12.06
CA ASN A 92 -14.08 -4.11 12.60
C ASN A 92 -14.42 -5.58 12.42
N PRO A 93 -13.48 -6.42 11.95
CA PRO A 93 -13.71 -7.83 11.78
C PRO A 93 -13.90 -8.52 13.12
N ILE A 94 -14.79 -9.50 13.16
CA ILE A 94 -15.02 -10.38 14.31
C ILE A 94 -14.30 -11.73 14.15
N GLU A 95 -13.72 -11.97 13.00
CA GLU A 95 -13.03 -13.19 12.64
C GLU A 95 -11.58 -12.91 12.27
N ALA A 96 -10.70 -13.80 12.67
CA ALA A 96 -9.33 -13.89 12.21
C ALA A 96 -9.13 -15.15 11.39
N PHE A 97 -8.10 -15.18 10.57
CA PHE A 97 -7.69 -16.39 9.87
C PHE A 97 -6.21 -16.70 10.09
N ARG A 98 -5.87 -17.96 9.97
CA ARG A 98 -4.50 -18.46 9.86
C ARG A 98 -4.34 -19.24 8.56
N THR A 99 -3.10 -19.29 8.07
CA THR A 99 -2.73 -20.00 6.85
C THR A 99 -1.57 -20.95 7.16
N THR A 100 -1.85 -22.23 7.26
CA THR A 100 -0.84 -23.29 7.37
C THR A 100 -0.89 -24.14 6.10
N ASP A 101 -1.50 -25.29 6.17
CA ASP A 101 -1.84 -26.21 5.09
C ASP A 101 -3.17 -25.85 4.38
N ARG A 102 -3.94 -25.01 5.01
CA ARG A 102 -5.19 -24.41 4.49
C ARG A 102 -5.46 -23.07 5.16
N ILE A 103 -6.44 -22.32 4.64
CA ILE A 103 -6.99 -21.16 5.34
C ILE A 103 -8.02 -21.63 6.40
N THR A 104 -7.88 -21.14 7.63
CA THR A 104 -8.77 -21.50 8.75
C THR A 104 -9.25 -20.22 9.42
N PHE A 105 -10.57 -20.00 9.47
CA PHE A 105 -11.21 -18.88 10.14
C PHE A 105 -11.56 -19.21 11.58
N ILE A 106 -11.36 -18.23 12.46
CA ILE A 106 -11.57 -18.36 13.91
C ILE A 106 -12.40 -17.15 14.33
N ASP A 107 -13.53 -17.40 14.99
CA ASP A 107 -14.31 -16.34 15.63
C ASP A 107 -13.53 -15.86 16.88
N MET A 108 -13.24 -14.55 16.93
CA MET A 108 -12.42 -13.99 18.01
C MET A 108 -13.19 -13.82 19.33
N ARG A 109 -14.53 -14.00 19.35
CA ARG A 109 -15.35 -13.83 20.55
C ARG A 109 -15.29 -15.06 21.45
N ASP A 110 -15.26 -16.24 20.86
CA ASP A 110 -15.31 -17.54 21.59
C ASP A 110 -14.17 -18.49 21.19
N ASN A 111 -13.28 -18.04 20.31
CA ASN A 111 -12.15 -18.81 19.80
C ASN A 111 -12.54 -20.12 19.10
N THR A 112 -13.74 -20.16 18.49
CA THR A 112 -14.20 -21.33 17.74
C THR A 112 -13.81 -21.24 16.27
N VAL A 113 -13.55 -22.40 15.66
CA VAL A 113 -13.26 -22.47 14.23
C VAL A 113 -14.55 -22.41 13.43
N ASN A 114 -14.65 -21.46 12.50
CA ASN A 114 -15.72 -21.43 11.51
C ASN A 114 -15.40 -22.40 10.36
N GLU A 115 -15.72 -23.67 10.53
CA GLU A 115 -15.41 -24.73 9.55
C GLU A 115 -16.11 -24.49 8.21
N LYS A 116 -17.34 -23.98 8.20
CA LYS A 116 -18.11 -23.71 6.98
C LYS A 116 -17.40 -22.65 6.12
N LYS A 117 -16.98 -21.56 6.72
CA LYS A 117 -16.26 -20.48 6.04
C LYS A 117 -14.86 -20.92 5.63
N SER A 118 -14.15 -21.63 6.51
CA SER A 118 -12.83 -22.17 6.24
C SER A 118 -12.84 -23.09 5.02
N ALA A 119 -13.76 -24.05 4.97
CA ALA A 119 -13.92 -24.96 3.85
C ALA A 119 -14.29 -24.23 2.55
N LEU A 120 -15.13 -23.19 2.62
CA LEU A 120 -15.52 -22.40 1.46
C LEU A 120 -14.31 -21.65 0.85
N PHE A 121 -13.55 -20.95 1.69
CA PHE A 121 -12.36 -20.22 1.25
C PHE A 121 -11.28 -21.16 0.72
N ASP A 122 -10.97 -22.25 1.44
CA ASP A 122 -10.00 -23.25 1.03
C ASP A 122 -10.36 -23.84 -0.32
N LYS A 123 -11.63 -24.24 -0.52
CA LYS A 123 -12.13 -24.75 -1.78
C LYS A 123 -11.92 -23.76 -2.92
N VAL A 124 -12.31 -22.49 -2.74
CA VAL A 124 -12.18 -21.47 -3.79
C VAL A 124 -10.72 -21.16 -4.08
N MET A 125 -9.87 -21.05 -3.05
CA MET A 125 -8.43 -20.82 -3.24
C MET A 125 -7.80 -21.95 -4.06
N LYS A 126 -8.06 -23.21 -3.73
CA LYS A 126 -7.58 -24.38 -4.49
C LYS A 126 -8.12 -24.43 -5.91
N GLN A 127 -9.40 -24.12 -6.12
CA GLN A 127 -10.01 -24.04 -7.45
C GLN A 127 -9.37 -22.95 -8.33
N LYS A 128 -8.86 -21.88 -7.71
CA LYS A 128 -8.10 -20.81 -8.39
C LYS A 128 -6.61 -21.14 -8.54
N GLY A 129 -6.20 -22.34 -8.14
CA GLY A 129 -4.85 -22.84 -8.26
C GLY A 129 -3.91 -22.44 -7.11
N PHE A 130 -4.39 -21.85 -6.01
CA PHE A 130 -3.55 -21.47 -4.89
C PHE A 130 -2.94 -22.70 -4.20
N GLU A 131 -1.63 -22.69 -4.01
CA GLU A 131 -0.87 -23.76 -3.38
C GLU A 131 -0.36 -23.33 -1.99
N PHE A 132 -0.81 -24.01 -0.94
CA PHE A 132 -0.30 -23.81 0.42
C PHE A 132 1.07 -24.45 0.63
N PRO A 133 1.87 -23.99 1.61
CA PRO A 133 1.61 -22.86 2.52
C PRO A 133 1.76 -21.50 1.87
N VAL A 134 1.20 -20.48 2.52
CA VAL A 134 1.44 -19.06 2.16
C VAL A 134 2.88 -18.70 2.53
N ARG A 135 3.64 -18.17 1.57
CA ARG A 135 5.03 -17.73 1.78
C ARG A 135 5.10 -16.37 2.47
N THR A 136 4.30 -15.43 1.97
CA THR A 136 4.16 -14.09 2.54
C THR A 136 2.79 -13.53 2.23
N LEU A 137 2.31 -12.64 3.08
CA LEU A 137 1.04 -11.95 2.89
C LEU A 137 1.09 -10.54 3.45
N SER A 138 0.28 -9.67 2.89
CA SER A 138 0.06 -8.31 3.39
C SER A 138 -1.40 -7.94 3.28
N GLY A 139 -1.93 -7.39 4.35
CA GLY A 139 -3.27 -6.80 4.46
C GLY A 139 -3.21 -5.59 5.38
N ASN A 140 -4.28 -4.79 5.36
CA ASN A 140 -4.43 -3.62 6.23
C ASN A 140 -5.81 -3.65 6.90
N PRO A 141 -6.04 -4.54 7.88
CA PRO A 141 -7.35 -4.77 8.49
C PRO A 141 -7.70 -3.69 9.52
N THR A 142 -8.02 -2.49 9.04
CA THR A 142 -8.47 -1.34 9.85
C THR A 142 -9.76 -0.75 9.28
N ASN A 143 -10.66 -0.33 10.14
CA ASN A 143 -11.87 0.40 9.75
C ASN A 143 -11.63 1.92 9.52
N ARG A 144 -10.38 2.40 9.69
CA ARG A 144 -10.00 3.81 9.50
C ARG A 144 -9.56 4.12 8.07
N LYS A 145 -10.10 3.42 7.08
CA LYS A 145 -9.78 3.58 5.67
C LYS A 145 -11.06 3.70 4.84
N GLU A 146 -10.96 4.28 3.66
CA GLU A 146 -12.12 4.52 2.78
C GLU A 146 -12.66 3.25 2.13
N TYR A 147 -11.81 2.24 1.93
CA TYR A 147 -12.16 0.98 1.26
C TYR A 147 -11.16 -0.12 1.67
N ASP A 148 -11.54 -1.37 1.45
CA ASP A 148 -10.72 -2.53 1.75
C ASP A 148 -10.36 -3.29 0.47
N GLU A 149 -9.07 -3.61 0.30
CA GLU A 149 -8.59 -4.51 -0.76
C GLU A 149 -8.16 -5.88 -0.22
N GLY A 150 -8.45 -6.16 1.05
CA GLY A 150 -8.13 -7.45 1.65
C GLY A 150 -6.63 -7.72 1.72
N TYR A 151 -6.17 -8.75 1.02
CA TYR A 151 -4.80 -9.25 1.10
C TYR A 151 -4.16 -9.47 -0.27
N LEU A 152 -2.87 -9.17 -0.36
CA LEU A 152 -1.98 -9.81 -1.32
C LEU A 152 -1.31 -11.00 -0.63
N MET A 153 -1.34 -12.17 -1.27
CA MET A 153 -0.76 -13.40 -0.75
C MET A 153 0.15 -14.04 -1.82
N VAL A 154 1.32 -14.48 -1.41
CA VAL A 154 2.22 -15.28 -2.27
C VAL A 154 2.09 -16.73 -1.86
N ASP A 155 1.75 -17.58 -2.81
CA ASP A 155 1.60 -19.01 -2.61
C ASP A 155 2.95 -19.76 -2.59
N ASN A 156 2.92 -21.05 -2.37
CA ASN A 156 4.12 -21.89 -2.32
C ASN A 156 4.88 -21.94 -3.67
N ASN A 157 4.20 -21.68 -4.77
CA ASN A 157 4.77 -21.65 -6.13
C ASN A 157 5.16 -20.23 -6.58
N HIS A 158 5.30 -19.28 -5.67
CA HIS A 158 5.62 -17.87 -5.93
C HIS A 158 4.59 -17.10 -6.78
N ARG A 159 3.36 -17.61 -6.92
CA ARG A 159 2.28 -16.88 -7.58
C ARG A 159 1.66 -15.89 -6.59
N VAL A 160 1.33 -14.72 -7.09
CA VAL A 160 0.74 -13.65 -6.29
C VAL A 160 -0.77 -13.62 -6.48
N PHE A 161 -1.51 -13.72 -5.39
CA PHE A 161 -2.98 -13.70 -5.38
C PHE A 161 -3.52 -12.50 -4.63
N HIS A 162 -4.61 -11.95 -5.15
CA HIS A 162 -5.44 -10.98 -4.46
C HIS A 162 -6.61 -11.73 -3.82
N VAL A 163 -6.71 -11.65 -2.48
CA VAL A 163 -7.68 -12.39 -1.68
C VAL A 163 -8.43 -11.43 -0.76
N LYS A 164 -9.76 -11.41 -0.86
CA LYS A 164 -10.62 -10.63 0.04
C LYS A 164 -11.97 -11.29 0.27
N GLN A 165 -12.71 -10.77 1.22
CA GLN A 165 -14.10 -11.15 1.46
C GLN A 165 -15.02 -10.09 0.86
N THR A 166 -16.04 -10.54 0.12
CA THR A 166 -17.07 -9.67 -0.44
C THR A 166 -18.44 -10.29 -0.21
N LYS A 167 -19.31 -9.62 0.54
CA LYS A 167 -20.65 -10.13 0.92
C LYS A 167 -20.58 -11.53 1.54
N GLY A 168 -19.62 -11.73 2.44
CA GLY A 168 -19.37 -13.00 3.11
C GLY A 168 -18.72 -14.10 2.25
N LEU A 169 -18.45 -13.84 0.97
CA LEU A 169 -17.90 -14.80 0.03
C LEU A 169 -16.43 -14.52 -0.28
N PRO A 170 -15.63 -15.57 -0.59
CA PRO A 170 -14.25 -15.38 -0.99
C PRO A 170 -14.14 -14.79 -2.40
N TYR A 171 -13.39 -13.72 -2.52
CA TYR A 171 -12.84 -13.25 -3.78
C TYR A 171 -11.37 -13.68 -3.84
N VAL A 172 -11.02 -14.49 -4.81
CA VAL A 172 -9.65 -14.99 -5.02
C VAL A 172 -9.29 -14.85 -6.48
N ARG A 173 -8.22 -14.11 -6.76
CA ARG A 173 -7.74 -13.88 -8.13
C ARG A 173 -6.23 -13.94 -8.18
N GLU A 174 -5.69 -14.77 -9.07
CA GLU A 174 -4.30 -14.72 -9.45
C GLU A 174 -4.01 -13.42 -10.23
N THR A 175 -2.94 -12.73 -9.87
CA THR A 175 -2.63 -11.40 -10.42
C THR A 175 -1.93 -11.45 -11.78
N GLY A 176 -1.43 -12.62 -12.18
CA GLY A 176 -0.64 -12.79 -13.40
C GLY A 176 0.82 -12.33 -13.26
N VAL A 177 1.27 -12.00 -12.06
CA VAL A 177 2.70 -11.75 -11.78
C VAL A 177 3.49 -13.04 -12.04
N ALA A 178 4.51 -12.96 -12.89
CA ALA A 178 5.32 -14.11 -13.28
C ALA A 178 6.01 -14.75 -12.06
N PRO A 179 5.80 -16.04 -11.76
CA PRO A 179 6.39 -16.72 -10.60
C PRO A 179 7.92 -16.72 -10.60
N GLU A 180 8.54 -16.66 -11.78
CA GLU A 180 9.99 -16.65 -11.99
C GLU A 180 10.67 -15.41 -11.36
N LEU A 181 9.92 -14.33 -11.17
CA LEU A 181 10.39 -13.15 -10.42
C LEU A 181 10.72 -13.52 -8.98
N GLY A 182 10.06 -14.54 -8.42
CA GLY A 182 10.30 -14.97 -7.05
C GLY A 182 9.96 -13.86 -6.05
N ILE A 183 8.70 -13.42 -6.05
CA ILE A 183 8.27 -12.38 -5.11
C ILE A 183 8.43 -12.87 -3.67
N GLU A 184 9.23 -12.14 -2.89
CA GLU A 184 9.51 -12.46 -1.48
C GLU A 184 8.77 -11.54 -0.50
N HIS A 185 8.43 -10.31 -0.94
CA HIS A 185 7.73 -9.37 -0.09
C HIS A 185 6.59 -8.69 -0.87
N VAL A 186 5.48 -8.49 -0.17
CA VAL A 186 4.31 -7.79 -0.68
C VAL A 186 3.84 -6.76 0.35
N ALA A 187 3.39 -5.60 -0.12
CA ALA A 187 2.76 -4.58 0.69
C ALA A 187 1.49 -4.11 -0.02
N ILE A 188 0.31 -4.40 0.56
CA ILE A 188 -0.94 -3.91 0.01
C ILE A 188 -1.03 -2.40 0.19
N THR A 189 -1.66 -1.71 -0.76
CA THR A 189 -1.88 -0.27 -0.69
C THR A 189 -3.35 0.06 -0.92
N GLU A 190 -3.83 1.07 -0.20
CA GLU A 190 -5.24 1.50 -0.27
C GLU A 190 -5.27 3.03 -0.38
N PHE A 191 -4.61 3.56 -1.42
CA PHE A 191 -4.57 4.99 -1.69
C PHE A 191 -5.92 5.50 -2.20
N SER A 192 -6.32 6.72 -1.80
CA SER A 192 -7.61 7.31 -2.20
C SER A 192 -7.82 7.35 -3.71
N ASN A 193 -6.75 7.46 -4.51
CA ASN A 193 -6.83 7.44 -5.98
C ASN A 193 -7.17 6.06 -6.57
N ARG A 194 -7.11 4.99 -5.78
CA ARG A 194 -7.45 3.60 -6.13
C ARG A 194 -6.73 3.05 -7.37
N LYS A 195 -5.55 3.54 -7.69
CA LYS A 195 -4.78 3.10 -8.88
C LYS A 195 -3.86 1.93 -8.58
N THR A 196 -3.22 1.96 -7.41
CA THR A 196 -2.24 0.96 -6.99
C THR A 196 -2.90 -0.05 -6.06
N LEU A 197 -2.66 -1.34 -6.29
CA LEU A 197 -3.07 -2.43 -5.41
C LEU A 197 -1.99 -2.75 -4.38
N GLY A 198 -0.71 -2.69 -4.78
CA GLY A 198 0.37 -2.96 -3.86
C GLY A 198 1.76 -2.74 -4.44
N LEU A 199 2.74 -2.90 -3.56
CA LEU A 199 4.16 -2.90 -3.88
C LEU A 199 4.70 -4.31 -3.69
N LEU A 200 5.54 -4.77 -4.60
CA LEU A 200 6.13 -6.11 -4.57
C LEU A 200 7.65 -5.99 -4.64
N THR A 201 8.36 -6.85 -3.90
CA THR A 201 9.82 -6.96 -4.01
C THR A 201 10.17 -8.40 -4.37
N ASP A 202 10.99 -8.57 -5.41
CA ASP A 202 11.44 -9.87 -5.87
C ASP A 202 12.68 -10.37 -5.09
N LYS A 203 13.11 -11.59 -5.37
CA LYS A 203 14.31 -12.22 -4.80
C LYS A 203 15.61 -11.45 -5.07
N ASP A 204 15.62 -10.60 -6.08
CA ASP A 204 16.76 -9.78 -6.48
C ASP A 204 16.66 -8.35 -5.93
N ASN A 205 15.73 -8.08 -5.00
CA ASN A 205 15.49 -6.77 -4.39
C ASN A 205 15.06 -5.67 -5.39
N ASN A 206 14.44 -6.04 -6.51
CA ASN A 206 13.79 -5.07 -7.38
C ASN A 206 12.41 -4.74 -6.85
N LEU A 207 12.03 -3.46 -6.89
CA LEU A 207 10.73 -2.97 -6.44
C LEU A 207 9.79 -2.79 -7.63
N TYR A 208 8.56 -3.27 -7.45
CA TYR A 208 7.50 -3.20 -8.45
C TYR A 208 6.25 -2.56 -7.88
N VAL A 209 5.50 -1.88 -8.74
CA VAL A 209 4.13 -1.42 -8.49
C VAL A 209 3.17 -2.38 -9.17
N LEU A 210 2.29 -2.97 -8.40
CA LEU A 210 1.15 -3.74 -8.91
C LEU A 210 -0.06 -2.80 -8.92
N ASN A 211 -0.56 -2.49 -10.10
CA ASN A 211 -1.76 -1.69 -10.26
C ASN A 211 -3.03 -2.49 -9.96
N ARG A 212 -4.15 -1.80 -9.80
CA ARG A 212 -5.45 -2.41 -9.49
C ARG A 212 -6.03 -3.22 -10.66
N ASP A 213 -5.60 -2.96 -11.87
CA ASP A 213 -5.89 -3.76 -13.08
C ASP A 213 -4.96 -4.97 -13.25
N TYR A 214 -4.07 -5.18 -12.26
CA TYR A 214 -3.02 -6.20 -12.20
C TYR A 214 -1.87 -6.02 -13.19
N THR A 215 -1.73 -4.84 -13.81
CA THR A 215 -0.50 -4.51 -14.54
C THR A 215 0.66 -4.30 -13.56
N LEU A 216 1.82 -4.88 -13.88
CA LEU A 216 3.03 -4.82 -13.07
C LEU A 216 4.06 -3.90 -13.71
N HIS A 217 4.60 -2.96 -12.95
CA HIS A 217 5.64 -2.04 -13.38
C HIS A 217 6.85 -2.10 -12.45
N LYS A 218 8.02 -2.42 -13.00
CA LYS A 218 9.28 -2.30 -12.27
C LYS A 218 9.64 -0.83 -12.11
N LEU A 219 9.97 -0.42 -10.88
CA LEU A 219 10.45 0.94 -10.62
C LEU A 219 11.92 1.07 -11.01
N PRO A 220 12.31 2.18 -11.68
CA PRO A 220 13.68 2.43 -12.13
C PRO A 220 14.54 2.98 -10.97
N ILE A 221 14.69 2.19 -9.92
CA ILE A 221 15.47 2.52 -8.73
C ILE A 221 16.52 1.45 -8.49
N ASP A 222 17.51 1.79 -7.66
CA ASP A 222 18.45 0.81 -7.12
C ASP A 222 17.73 -0.23 -6.25
N LYS A 223 18.48 -1.22 -5.78
CA LYS A 223 17.92 -2.30 -4.98
C LYS A 223 17.26 -1.79 -3.69
N TYR A 224 16.11 -2.35 -3.38
CA TYR A 224 15.37 -2.12 -2.14
C TYR A 224 15.19 -3.44 -1.39
N ASP A 225 15.94 -3.64 -0.33
CA ASP A 225 15.73 -4.76 0.58
C ASP A 225 14.78 -4.34 1.72
N PRO A 226 13.54 -4.85 1.75
CA PRO A 226 12.57 -4.50 2.80
C PRO A 226 13.04 -4.85 4.21
N LYS A 227 13.98 -5.80 4.37
CA LYS A 227 14.49 -6.25 5.67
C LYS A 227 15.54 -5.33 6.26
N THR A 228 16.18 -4.49 5.44
CA THR A 228 17.30 -3.62 5.86
C THR A 228 17.05 -2.14 5.58
N ASN A 229 16.16 -1.82 4.64
CA ASN A 229 15.92 -0.45 4.21
C ASN A 229 14.55 0.08 4.67
N THR A 230 14.48 1.39 4.82
CA THR A 230 13.21 2.12 4.93
C THR A 230 12.85 2.72 3.58
N LEU A 231 11.67 2.38 3.07
CA LEU A 231 11.09 2.97 1.88
C LEU A 231 10.09 4.05 2.27
N THR A 232 10.23 5.23 1.68
CA THR A 232 9.21 6.27 1.72
C THR A 232 8.86 6.66 0.29
N ILE A 233 7.57 6.64 -0.04
CA ILE A 233 7.05 7.11 -1.31
C ILE A 233 6.10 8.26 -1.03
N MET A 234 6.32 9.38 -1.71
CA MET A 234 5.37 10.48 -1.79
C MET A 234 4.95 10.62 -3.25
N GLY A 235 3.66 10.44 -3.51
CA GLY A 235 3.10 10.53 -4.84
C GLY A 235 2.09 11.66 -4.95
N ASP A 236 2.02 12.25 -6.13
CA ASP A 236 0.97 13.17 -6.53
C ASP A 236 0.34 12.72 -7.86
N ILE A 237 -0.46 13.58 -8.48
CA ILE A 237 -1.12 13.29 -9.76
C ILE A 237 -0.15 13.24 -10.96
N PHE A 238 1.11 13.63 -10.78
CA PHE A 238 2.12 13.71 -11.85
C PHE A 238 3.32 12.82 -11.60
N TYR A 239 3.86 12.79 -10.37
CA TYR A 239 5.14 12.17 -10.03
C TYR A 239 5.10 11.39 -8.73
N TRP A 240 5.99 10.43 -8.64
CA TRP A 240 6.32 9.74 -7.39
C TRP A 240 7.76 10.07 -7.01
N THR A 241 7.95 10.46 -5.77
CA THR A 241 9.27 10.65 -5.16
C THR A 241 9.51 9.51 -4.20
N LEU A 242 10.61 8.77 -4.43
CA LEU A 242 11.00 7.65 -3.60
C LEU A 242 12.26 8.02 -2.82
N LYS A 243 12.25 7.69 -1.53
CA LYS A 243 13.43 7.75 -0.67
C LYS A 243 13.65 6.36 -0.08
N ILE A 244 14.86 5.82 -0.30
CA ILE A 244 15.35 4.60 0.34
C ILE A 244 16.45 5.01 1.30
N GLY A 245 16.33 4.60 2.56
CA GLY A 245 17.30 4.89 3.61
C GLY A 245 17.64 3.64 4.41
N ASP A 246 18.85 3.55 4.92
CA ASP A 246 19.26 2.53 5.86
C ASP A 246 18.75 2.85 7.27
N GLU A 247 18.60 1.84 8.15
CA GLU A 247 18.25 2.09 9.56
C GLU A 247 19.28 2.94 10.32
N LYS A 248 20.49 3.06 9.78
CA LYS A 248 21.60 3.84 10.38
C LYS A 248 21.54 5.34 10.15
N GLY A 249 20.48 5.83 9.50
CA GLY A 249 20.29 7.24 9.22
C GLY A 249 20.89 7.67 7.87
N VAL A 250 20.25 8.67 7.28
CA VAL A 250 20.71 9.36 6.05
C VAL A 250 21.98 10.08 6.33
#